data_9c2e84452b22a50bf800e6fb0208d1dc
#
_entry.id   9c2e84452b22a50bf800e6fb0208d1dc
#
_cell.length_a   1.000
_cell.length_b   1.000
_cell.length_c   1.000
_cell.angle_alpha   90.00
_cell.angle_beta   90.00
_cell.angle_gamma   90.00
#
_symmetry.space_group_name_H-M   'P 1'
#
loop_
_entity.id
_entity.type
_entity.pdbx_description
1 polymer ?
#
loop_
_entity_poly.entity_id
_entity_poly.type
_entity_poly.pdbx_seq_one_letter_code
_entity_poly.pdbx_strand_id
1 'polypeptide(L)'
;VTDGDGVCEDPGDTPPNPERTGRWLTAVAIALAVGSVGVYFGRPSLLLAAVVGLAYTAYPLVTTDPVPTLTLTRGVDDASPAHGETVTVTATVTNTGSQTVPDVRIVDGVPPKLAVTEGTPRRAVALPPGESATVSYTVEASPGTHRFGPATVTCYDRSGAVRVETELRAGTCSDRSDGASETGGTDGADRTDKLADAPTVSTLECSVPVEGVPSPRETLRATGRTPVDTGGSGVAFHRTREYRPGDPADRIDWRRYARTGALTTVEFRPDRRRSVVVCLDARPQSVRRAGDGEADAVTAGGAAAAALATTFLDRGARVGVARLGPRFELVAPGDGRHHRERVTALLTAPPEDSTVAFDGENAGTRATTATGGVSGSAASSGSANEFAAQVDEVLERTSGAAEVVTVTPLLDEFGVDAVRRAAERGRGVAALSPDVTSDGSLGAELTGVERRNRIEALRSMGVPVGDWRPGDPVRWSRANGGARRDGR
;
A
#
# COMPACT_ATOMS: atom_id res chain seq x y z
N VAL A 1 -15.19 46.70 -0.25
CA VAL A 1 -15.82 46.23 0.97
C VAL A 1 -16.90 45.22 0.58
N THR A 2 -16.61 43.98 0.50
CA THR A 2 -17.53 42.85 0.60
C THR A 2 -16.71 41.66 1.08
N ASP A 3 -17.05 41.25 2.28
CA ASP A 3 -16.59 40.02 2.92
C ASP A 3 -16.88 38.82 2.01
N GLY A 4 -15.86 38.07 1.67
CA GLY A 4 -15.98 36.79 0.99
C GLY A 4 -15.67 35.69 1.99
N ASP A 5 -16.72 35.12 2.60
CA ASP A 5 -16.65 33.85 3.27
C ASP A 5 -16.22 32.79 2.25
N GLY A 6 -14.98 32.34 2.36
CA GLY A 6 -14.45 31.24 1.56
C GLY A 6 -15.05 29.91 2.01
N VAL A 7 -16.19 29.56 1.44
CA VAL A 7 -16.73 28.20 1.49
C VAL A 7 -15.84 27.37 0.57
N CYS A 8 -15.12 26.41 1.14
CA CYS A 8 -14.41 25.37 0.37
C CYS A 8 -15.46 24.49 -0.32
N GLU A 9 -15.81 24.82 -1.56
CA GLU A 9 -16.57 23.92 -2.43
C GLU A 9 -15.66 22.74 -2.82
N ASP A 10 -15.97 21.57 -2.27
CA ASP A 10 -15.38 20.29 -2.66
C ASP A 10 -15.97 19.90 -4.03
N PRO A 11 -15.17 19.62 -5.09
CA PRO A 11 -15.66 19.30 -6.44
C PRO A 11 -16.34 17.93 -6.58
N GLY A 12 -16.86 17.37 -5.49
CA GLY A 12 -17.55 16.08 -5.44
C GLY A 12 -18.95 16.10 -4.85
N ASP A 13 -19.47 17.25 -4.45
CA ASP A 13 -20.76 17.34 -3.79
C ASP A 13 -21.91 17.42 -4.82
N THR A 14 -22.17 16.29 -5.49
CA THR A 14 -23.46 16.12 -6.19
C THR A 14 -24.51 16.02 -5.10
N PRO A 15 -25.53 16.93 -5.07
CA PRO A 15 -26.55 16.87 -4.05
C PRO A 15 -27.22 15.49 -4.07
N PRO A 16 -27.35 14.85 -2.91
CA PRO A 16 -27.87 13.49 -2.82
C PRO A 16 -29.29 13.45 -3.40
N ASN A 17 -29.47 12.59 -4.41
CA ASN A 17 -30.75 12.48 -5.10
C ASN A 17 -31.70 11.58 -4.27
N PRO A 18 -32.86 12.11 -3.79
CA PRO A 18 -33.81 11.33 -3.01
C PRO A 18 -34.50 10.28 -3.89
N GLU A 19 -34.31 9.00 -3.56
CA GLU A 19 -34.97 7.88 -4.22
C GLU A 19 -36.22 7.44 -3.44
N ARG A 20 -37.30 7.20 -4.16
CA ARG A 20 -38.54 6.64 -3.57
C ARG A 20 -38.48 5.13 -3.55
N THR A 21 -38.58 4.53 -2.37
CA THR A 21 -38.39 3.08 -2.15
C THR A 21 -39.53 2.19 -2.67
N GLY A 22 -40.66 2.75 -3.08
CA GLY A 22 -41.84 2.02 -3.54
C GLY A 22 -42.53 1.13 -2.50
N ARG A 23 -42.08 1.11 -1.24
CA ARG A 23 -42.58 0.21 -0.16
C ARG A 23 -44.10 0.38 0.07
N TRP A 24 -44.65 1.52 -0.20
CA TRP A 24 -46.05 1.84 0.05
C TRP A 24 -46.98 1.47 -1.09
N LEU A 25 -46.48 1.13 -2.29
CA LEU A 25 -47.32 0.77 -3.44
C LEU A 25 -48.18 -0.48 -3.16
N THR A 26 -47.61 -1.48 -2.49
CA THR A 26 -48.36 -2.68 -2.09
C THR A 26 -49.41 -2.38 -1.07
N ALA A 27 -49.17 -1.49 -0.10
CA ALA A 27 -50.12 -1.05 0.90
C ALA A 27 -51.31 -0.27 0.27
N VAL A 28 -51.02 0.61 -0.71
CA VAL A 28 -52.05 1.29 -1.51
C VAL A 28 -52.91 0.29 -2.25
N ALA A 29 -52.30 -0.70 -2.94
CA ALA A 29 -53.02 -1.73 -3.67
C ALA A 29 -53.95 -2.56 -2.74
N ILE A 30 -53.46 -2.94 -1.56
CA ILE A 30 -54.24 -3.64 -0.56
C ILE A 30 -55.40 -2.77 -0.04
N ALA A 31 -55.18 -1.53 0.29
CA ALA A 31 -56.23 -0.61 0.76
C ALA A 31 -57.31 -0.41 -0.29
N LEU A 32 -56.94 -0.23 -1.57
CA LEU A 32 -57.90 -0.14 -2.66
C LEU A 32 -58.67 -1.46 -2.88
N ALA A 33 -58.05 -2.62 -2.78
CA ALA A 33 -58.68 -3.91 -2.89
C ALA A 33 -59.74 -4.10 -1.75
N VAL A 34 -59.35 -3.80 -0.50
CA VAL A 34 -60.26 -3.85 0.66
C VAL A 34 -61.42 -2.91 0.51
N GLY A 35 -61.14 -1.70 0.02
CA GLY A 35 -62.18 -0.71 -0.27
C GLY A 35 -63.15 -1.18 -1.35
N SER A 36 -62.66 -1.78 -2.43
CA SER A 36 -63.49 -2.32 -3.53
C SER A 36 -64.39 -3.46 -3.04
N VAL A 37 -63.85 -4.33 -2.20
CA VAL A 37 -64.64 -5.41 -1.56
C VAL A 37 -65.67 -4.81 -0.62
N GLY A 38 -65.32 -3.77 0.15
CA GLY A 38 -66.26 -3.06 1.03
C GLY A 38 -67.42 -2.44 0.27
N VAL A 39 -67.19 -1.83 -0.89
CA VAL A 39 -68.21 -1.30 -1.78
C VAL A 39 -69.09 -2.42 -2.33
N TYR A 40 -68.50 -3.45 -2.87
CA TYR A 40 -69.18 -4.59 -3.49
C TYR A 40 -70.15 -5.33 -2.52
N PHE A 41 -69.69 -5.53 -1.29
CA PHE A 41 -70.51 -6.24 -0.26
C PHE A 41 -71.31 -5.29 0.63
N GLY A 42 -71.28 -3.97 0.38
CA GLY A 42 -72.01 -2.99 1.19
C GLY A 42 -71.59 -2.93 2.65
N ARG A 43 -70.34 -3.26 2.98
CA ARG A 43 -69.83 -3.35 4.35
C ARG A 43 -69.07 -2.08 4.76
N PRO A 44 -69.67 -1.19 5.61
CA PRO A 44 -69.05 0.05 6.05
C PRO A 44 -67.73 -0.12 6.78
N SER A 45 -67.58 -1.23 7.51
CA SER A 45 -66.35 -1.56 8.25
C SER A 45 -65.15 -1.77 7.36
N LEU A 46 -65.32 -2.34 6.16
CA LEU A 46 -64.25 -2.52 5.19
C LEU A 46 -63.88 -1.20 4.51
N LEU A 47 -64.87 -0.35 4.28
CA LEU A 47 -64.62 1.02 3.78
C LEU A 47 -63.81 1.83 4.79
N LEU A 48 -64.21 1.76 6.06
CA LEU A 48 -63.43 2.43 7.12
C LEU A 48 -62.00 1.93 7.20
N ALA A 49 -61.82 0.61 7.12
CA ALA A 49 -60.46 -0.01 7.09
C ALA A 49 -59.67 0.46 5.88
N ALA A 50 -60.27 0.58 4.69
CA ALA A 50 -59.61 1.08 3.49
C ALA A 50 -59.23 2.56 3.64
N VAL A 51 -60.10 3.41 4.23
CA VAL A 51 -59.79 4.79 4.51
C VAL A 51 -58.62 4.96 5.47
N VAL A 52 -58.61 4.15 6.56
CA VAL A 52 -57.47 4.11 7.51
C VAL A 52 -56.19 3.67 6.79
N GLY A 53 -56.26 2.64 5.93
CA GLY A 53 -55.14 2.17 5.13
C GLY A 53 -54.62 3.27 4.17
N LEU A 54 -55.52 3.96 3.47
CA LEU A 54 -55.16 5.05 2.58
C LEU A 54 -54.57 6.26 3.35
N ALA A 55 -55.15 6.62 4.50
CA ALA A 55 -54.60 7.68 5.35
C ALA A 55 -53.17 7.34 5.82
N TYR A 56 -52.92 6.07 6.17
CA TYR A 56 -51.60 5.64 6.54
C TYR A 56 -50.60 5.68 5.37
N THR A 57 -51.04 5.31 4.15
CA THR A 57 -50.21 5.40 2.94
C THR A 57 -49.96 6.83 2.46
N ALA A 58 -50.77 7.80 2.91
CA ALA A 58 -50.54 9.22 2.67
C ALA A 58 -49.51 9.85 3.61
N TYR A 59 -49.15 9.16 4.70
CA TYR A 59 -48.16 9.65 5.67
C TYR A 59 -46.81 10.04 5.03
N PRO A 60 -46.25 9.28 4.06
CA PRO A 60 -45.01 9.68 3.36
C PRO A 60 -45.12 11.00 2.58
N LEU A 61 -46.29 11.45 2.23
CA LEU A 61 -46.49 12.71 1.52
C LEU A 61 -46.42 13.96 2.45
N VAL A 62 -46.46 13.72 3.76
CA VAL A 62 -46.43 14.77 4.79
C VAL A 62 -45.07 14.81 5.50
N THR A 63 -44.24 13.78 5.30
CA THR A 63 -42.86 13.73 5.86
C THR A 63 -41.91 14.55 4.99
N THR A 64 -41.04 15.31 5.64
CA THR A 64 -39.97 16.05 4.98
C THR A 64 -38.88 15.08 4.53
N ASP A 65 -38.33 15.30 3.34
CA ASP A 65 -37.20 14.53 2.83
C ASP A 65 -35.98 14.69 3.77
N PRO A 66 -35.25 13.62 4.07
CA PRO A 66 -34.05 13.73 4.88
C PRO A 66 -32.96 14.47 4.06
N VAL A 67 -32.50 15.58 4.60
CA VAL A 67 -31.34 16.33 4.07
C VAL A 67 -30.19 16.07 5.05
N PRO A 68 -29.40 14.99 4.87
CA PRO A 68 -28.34 14.65 5.80
C PRO A 68 -27.14 15.57 5.58
N THR A 69 -26.83 16.40 6.58
CA THR A 69 -25.55 17.10 6.66
C THR A 69 -24.70 16.36 7.66
N LEU A 70 -23.86 15.44 7.18
CA LEU A 70 -23.09 14.52 7.99
C LEU A 70 -21.60 14.71 7.74
N THR A 71 -20.81 14.59 8.79
CA THR A 71 -19.34 14.59 8.72
C THR A 71 -18.80 13.26 9.21
N LEU A 72 -17.68 12.80 8.61
CA LEU A 72 -17.00 11.58 8.98
C LEU A 72 -15.59 11.90 9.51
N THR A 73 -15.30 11.40 10.72
CA THR A 73 -13.94 11.35 11.24
C THR A 73 -13.54 9.89 11.43
N ARG A 74 -12.29 9.55 11.10
CA ARG A 74 -11.77 8.18 11.24
C ARG A 74 -10.47 8.22 12.02
N GLY A 75 -10.38 7.42 13.08
CA GLY A 75 -9.18 7.17 13.86
C GLY A 75 -8.75 5.71 13.76
N VAL A 76 -7.46 5.47 13.89
CA VAL A 76 -6.86 4.16 14.06
C VAL A 76 -5.95 4.22 15.28
N ASP A 77 -5.85 3.13 16.03
CA ASP A 77 -4.98 3.05 17.21
C ASP A 77 -3.50 3.00 16.82
N ASP A 78 -3.17 2.37 15.69
CA ASP A 78 -1.84 2.43 15.09
C ASP A 78 -1.95 2.65 13.57
N ALA A 79 -1.31 3.70 13.07
CA ALA A 79 -1.29 4.03 11.64
C ALA A 79 -0.18 3.29 10.88
N SER A 80 0.77 2.66 11.59
CA SER A 80 1.93 1.98 11.00
C SER A 80 2.18 0.61 11.64
N PRO A 81 1.17 -0.27 11.69
CA PRO A 81 1.27 -1.57 12.35
C PRO A 81 2.27 -2.49 11.67
N ALA A 82 2.79 -3.45 12.43
CA ALA A 82 3.49 -4.58 11.85
C ALA A 82 2.52 -5.50 11.08
N HIS A 83 3.05 -6.25 10.11
CA HIS A 83 2.24 -7.22 9.39
C HIS A 83 1.64 -8.28 10.31
N GLY A 84 0.36 -8.61 10.10
CA GLY A 84 -0.39 -9.55 10.94
C GLY A 84 -0.83 -8.98 12.30
N GLU A 85 -0.48 -7.74 12.61
CA GLU A 85 -0.98 -7.06 13.80
C GLU A 85 -2.42 -6.61 13.60
N THR A 86 -3.20 -6.65 14.67
CA THR A 86 -4.59 -6.21 14.64
C THR A 86 -4.70 -4.74 14.98
N VAL A 87 -5.41 -3.99 14.15
CA VAL A 87 -5.61 -2.54 14.28
C VAL A 87 -7.07 -2.23 14.50
N THR A 88 -7.37 -1.45 15.53
CA THR A 88 -8.73 -1.00 15.79
C THR A 88 -9.02 0.28 15.02
N VAL A 89 -10.03 0.22 14.16
CA VAL A 89 -10.52 1.36 13.39
C VAL A 89 -11.79 1.88 14.04
N THR A 90 -11.82 3.18 14.26
CA THR A 90 -12.97 3.89 14.83
C THR A 90 -13.44 4.96 13.86
N ALA A 91 -14.60 4.76 13.24
CA ALA A 91 -15.24 5.71 12.34
C ALA A 91 -16.41 6.39 13.07
N THR A 92 -16.38 7.69 13.17
CA THR A 92 -17.42 8.50 13.85
C THR A 92 -18.13 9.38 12.82
N VAL A 93 -19.44 9.21 12.70
CA VAL A 93 -20.31 10.03 11.85
C VAL A 93 -21.09 10.97 12.75
N THR A 94 -21.00 12.27 12.49
CA THR A 94 -21.65 13.33 13.24
C THR A 94 -22.69 14.05 12.38
N ASN A 95 -23.88 14.25 12.93
CA ASN A 95 -24.92 15.06 12.28
C ASN A 95 -24.67 16.53 12.59
N THR A 96 -24.14 17.27 11.62
CA THR A 96 -23.91 18.72 11.72
C THR A 96 -25.11 19.54 11.23
N GLY A 97 -26.16 18.87 10.72
CA GLY A 97 -27.39 19.49 10.29
C GLY A 97 -28.31 19.85 11.45
N SER A 98 -29.38 20.60 11.14
CA SER A 98 -30.39 21.06 12.12
C SER A 98 -31.55 20.08 12.32
N GLN A 99 -31.59 18.97 11.55
CA GLN A 99 -32.70 18.00 11.58
C GLN A 99 -32.25 16.65 12.08
N THR A 100 -33.13 15.95 12.81
CA THR A 100 -32.91 14.56 13.18
C THR A 100 -33.03 13.64 11.96
N VAL A 101 -32.03 12.83 11.69
CA VAL A 101 -32.10 11.76 10.70
C VAL A 101 -32.54 10.46 11.39
N PRO A 102 -33.76 9.95 11.12
CA PRO A 102 -34.37 8.92 11.95
C PRO A 102 -33.81 7.49 11.73
N ASP A 103 -33.30 7.17 10.55
CA ASP A 103 -32.62 5.90 10.24
C ASP A 103 -31.40 6.19 9.36
N VAL A 104 -30.23 6.16 9.97
CA VAL A 104 -28.93 6.34 9.33
C VAL A 104 -28.23 4.99 9.33
N ARG A 105 -27.92 4.49 8.15
CA ARG A 105 -27.17 3.24 7.96
C ARG A 105 -25.80 3.58 7.42
N ILE A 106 -24.78 3.29 8.22
CA ILE A 106 -23.40 3.59 7.95
C ILE A 106 -22.70 2.29 7.54
N VAL A 107 -21.95 2.34 6.43
CA VAL A 107 -21.04 1.28 5.99
C VAL A 107 -19.69 1.92 5.73
N ASP A 108 -18.71 1.62 6.56
CA ASP A 108 -17.37 2.21 6.38
C ASP A 108 -16.63 1.57 5.21
N GLY A 109 -15.83 2.38 4.49
CA GLY A 109 -15.09 1.98 3.30
C GLY A 109 -13.80 1.26 3.65
N VAL A 110 -13.89 0.02 4.14
CA VAL A 110 -12.72 -0.82 4.46
C VAL A 110 -11.99 -1.20 3.18
N PRO A 111 -10.66 -1.03 3.10
CA PRO A 111 -9.88 -1.50 1.96
C PRO A 111 -10.07 -3.00 1.72
N PRO A 112 -10.25 -3.46 0.47
CA PRO A 112 -10.56 -4.87 0.18
C PRO A 112 -9.45 -5.86 0.57
N LYS A 113 -8.24 -5.35 0.80
CA LYS A 113 -7.08 -6.15 1.22
C LYS A 113 -6.95 -6.30 2.74
N LEU A 114 -7.77 -5.60 3.52
CA LEU A 114 -7.79 -5.72 4.98
C LEU A 114 -8.95 -6.59 5.42
N ALA A 115 -8.64 -7.69 6.09
CA ALA A 115 -9.66 -8.56 6.66
C ALA A 115 -10.19 -7.96 7.97
N VAL A 116 -11.51 -7.85 8.12
CA VAL A 116 -12.13 -7.50 9.39
C VAL A 116 -12.18 -8.77 10.26
N THR A 117 -11.44 -8.75 11.36
CA THR A 117 -11.31 -9.90 12.28
C THR A 117 -12.31 -9.84 13.42
N GLU A 118 -12.65 -8.65 13.91
CA GLU A 118 -13.60 -8.44 14.99
C GLU A 118 -14.49 -7.22 14.71
N GLY A 119 -15.72 -7.26 15.24
CA GLY A 119 -16.67 -6.16 15.07
C GLY A 119 -17.32 -6.16 13.68
N THR A 120 -17.90 -5.03 13.31
CA THR A 120 -18.54 -4.84 12.00
C THR A 120 -18.37 -3.39 11.53
N PRO A 121 -17.98 -3.15 10.27
CA PRO A 121 -17.86 -1.82 9.70
C PRO A 121 -19.25 -1.22 9.36
N ARG A 122 -20.31 -1.69 9.98
CA ARG A 122 -21.69 -1.30 9.69
C ARG A 122 -22.44 -0.96 10.97
N ARG A 123 -23.25 0.10 10.91
CA ARG A 123 -24.13 0.50 12.01
C ARG A 123 -25.39 1.14 11.48
N ALA A 124 -26.50 0.90 12.18
CA ALA A 124 -27.77 1.61 11.95
C ALA A 124 -28.19 2.31 13.24
N VAL A 125 -28.53 3.59 13.14
CA VAL A 125 -28.86 4.43 14.30
C VAL A 125 -29.73 5.62 13.87
N ALA A 126 -30.53 6.16 14.78
CA ALA A 126 -31.15 7.48 14.63
C ALA A 126 -30.14 8.55 15.10
N LEU A 127 -29.98 9.62 14.34
CA LEU A 127 -28.96 10.63 14.60
C LEU A 127 -29.59 12.03 14.74
N PRO A 128 -29.88 12.50 15.96
CA PRO A 128 -30.31 13.87 16.24
C PRO A 128 -29.25 14.91 15.84
N PRO A 129 -29.65 16.21 15.72
CA PRO A 129 -28.72 17.30 15.48
C PRO A 129 -27.60 17.35 16.54
N GLY A 130 -26.35 17.47 16.11
CA GLY A 130 -25.17 17.54 16.99
C GLY A 130 -24.74 16.21 17.61
N GLU A 131 -25.50 15.12 17.42
CA GLU A 131 -25.09 13.81 17.94
C GLU A 131 -24.20 13.04 16.96
N SER A 132 -23.40 12.11 17.52
CA SER A 132 -22.44 11.30 16.80
C SER A 132 -22.71 9.81 16.98
N ALA A 133 -22.46 9.03 15.93
CA ALA A 133 -22.51 7.59 15.96
C ALA A 133 -21.14 7.01 15.61
N THR A 134 -20.62 6.15 16.47
CA THR A 134 -19.30 5.53 16.30
C THR A 134 -19.45 4.09 15.86
N VAL A 135 -18.70 3.71 14.82
CA VAL A 135 -18.52 2.35 14.32
C VAL A 135 -17.09 1.92 14.68
N SER A 136 -16.94 0.85 15.43
CA SER A 136 -15.63 0.31 15.80
C SER A 136 -15.50 -1.14 15.31
N TYR A 137 -14.38 -1.44 14.68
CA TYR A 137 -14.04 -2.78 14.19
C TYR A 137 -12.52 -2.93 14.13
N THR A 138 -12.08 -4.20 14.14
CA THR A 138 -10.65 -4.55 14.11
C THR A 138 -10.31 -5.16 12.76
N VAL A 139 -9.20 -4.70 12.17
CA VAL A 139 -8.68 -5.24 10.91
C VAL A 139 -7.30 -5.86 11.13
N GLU A 140 -6.98 -6.90 10.37
CA GLU A 140 -5.65 -7.47 10.34
C GLU A 140 -4.79 -6.71 9.32
N ALA A 141 -3.63 -6.24 9.75
CA ALA A 141 -2.72 -5.44 8.92
C ALA A 141 -2.02 -6.32 7.87
N SER A 142 -2.27 -6.03 6.60
CA SER A 142 -1.63 -6.64 5.44
C SER A 142 -0.53 -5.74 4.89
N PRO A 143 0.57 -6.29 4.32
CA PRO A 143 1.68 -5.48 3.81
C PRO A 143 1.23 -4.46 2.76
N GLY A 144 1.78 -3.25 2.85
CA GLY A 144 1.55 -2.17 1.90
C GLY A 144 0.81 -0.98 2.48
N THR A 145 0.51 -0.03 1.62
CA THR A 145 -0.27 1.16 1.96
C THR A 145 -1.74 0.93 1.60
N HIS A 146 -2.61 0.99 2.59
CA HIS A 146 -4.04 0.77 2.46
C HIS A 146 -4.79 2.07 2.67
N ARG A 147 -5.48 2.53 1.64
CA ARG A 147 -6.30 3.73 1.73
C ARG A 147 -7.76 3.35 1.98
N PHE A 148 -8.32 3.86 3.07
CA PHE A 148 -9.74 3.69 3.35
C PHE A 148 -10.58 4.46 2.33
N GLY A 149 -11.59 3.77 1.80
CA GLY A 149 -12.58 4.38 0.91
C GLY A 149 -13.54 5.33 1.63
N PRO A 150 -14.42 6.01 0.89
CA PRO A 150 -15.51 6.76 1.48
C PRO A 150 -16.44 5.83 2.25
N ALA A 151 -17.03 6.32 3.33
CA ALA A 151 -18.13 5.61 4.00
C ALA A 151 -19.44 5.86 3.24
N THR A 152 -20.15 4.79 2.93
CA THR A 152 -21.50 4.88 2.34
C THR A 152 -22.52 5.06 3.46
N VAL A 153 -23.26 6.14 3.42
CA VAL A 153 -24.31 6.44 4.39
C VAL A 153 -25.66 6.50 3.69
N THR A 154 -26.56 5.63 4.11
CA THR A 154 -27.93 5.59 3.62
C THR A 154 -28.89 6.12 4.69
N CYS A 155 -29.57 7.21 4.37
CA CYS A 155 -30.54 7.84 5.27
C CYS A 155 -31.96 7.57 4.78
N TYR A 156 -32.85 7.21 5.71
CA TYR A 156 -34.27 7.05 5.43
C TYR A 156 -35.05 8.08 6.18
N ASP A 157 -36.16 8.51 5.56
CA ASP A 157 -37.19 9.31 6.25
C ASP A 157 -37.94 8.45 7.29
N ARG A 158 -38.77 9.06 8.14
CA ARG A 158 -39.56 8.35 9.17
C ARG A 158 -40.51 7.29 8.62
N SER A 159 -40.94 7.43 7.39
CA SER A 159 -41.84 6.49 6.71
C SER A 159 -41.10 5.36 6.01
N GLY A 160 -39.82 5.50 5.77
CA GLY A 160 -39.00 4.62 4.93
C GLY A 160 -39.40 4.69 3.44
N ALA A 161 -40.13 5.71 3.03
CA ALA A 161 -40.56 5.93 1.65
C ALA A 161 -39.49 6.61 0.80
N VAL A 162 -38.66 7.43 1.43
CA VAL A 162 -37.56 8.15 0.79
C VAL A 162 -36.22 7.66 1.34
N ARG A 163 -35.30 7.34 0.44
CA ARG A 163 -33.93 6.97 0.71
C ARG A 163 -33.00 8.01 0.08
N VAL A 164 -32.01 8.42 0.85
CA VAL A 164 -30.91 9.26 0.38
C VAL A 164 -29.62 8.52 0.64
N GLU A 165 -28.81 8.33 -0.38
CA GLU A 165 -27.48 7.69 -0.27
C GLU A 165 -26.40 8.74 -0.53
N THR A 166 -25.42 8.80 0.37
CA THR A 166 -24.32 9.77 0.34
C THR A 166 -23.03 9.08 0.67
N GLU A 167 -21.97 9.41 -0.04
CA GLU A 167 -20.61 9.00 0.26
C GLU A 167 -19.92 10.07 1.09
N LEU A 168 -19.47 9.69 2.30
CA LEU A 168 -18.72 10.57 3.18
C LEU A 168 -17.22 10.23 3.09
N ARG A 169 -16.44 11.21 2.75
CA ARG A 169 -14.98 11.11 2.84
C ARG A 169 -14.53 11.63 4.20
N ALA A 170 -13.59 10.95 4.83
CA ALA A 170 -12.98 11.44 6.05
C ALA A 170 -12.26 12.75 5.74
N GLY A 171 -12.66 13.84 6.37
CA GLY A 171 -12.22 15.19 6.03
C GLY A 171 -10.71 15.34 6.20
N THR A 172 -10.03 15.69 5.12
CA THR A 172 -8.73 16.33 5.16
C THR A 172 -8.95 17.83 5.15
N CYS A 173 -9.33 18.41 6.26
CA CYS A 173 -9.02 19.80 6.47
C CYS A 173 -7.52 19.87 6.73
N SER A 174 -6.72 19.99 5.67
CA SER A 174 -5.36 20.44 5.80
C SER A 174 -5.42 21.93 6.14
N ASP A 175 -5.56 22.22 7.41
CA ASP A 175 -5.29 23.56 7.91
C ASP A 175 -3.78 23.79 7.75
N ARG A 176 -3.45 24.46 6.66
CA ARG A 176 -2.11 24.98 6.39
C ARG A 176 -2.00 26.27 7.16
N SER A 177 -1.88 26.17 8.46
CA SER A 177 -1.40 27.29 9.26
C SER A 177 0.11 27.18 9.37
N ASP A 178 0.80 27.82 8.41
CA ASP A 178 2.14 28.32 8.64
C ASP A 178 2.10 29.31 9.80
N GLY A 179 2.89 29.03 10.80
CA GLY A 179 3.56 30.08 11.57
C GLY A 179 2.89 30.55 12.85
N ALA A 180 3.57 30.18 13.92
CA ALA A 180 3.89 31.01 15.09
C ALA A 180 2.80 31.31 16.12
N SER A 181 3.06 30.83 17.28
CA SER A 181 3.39 31.60 18.49
C SER A 181 2.85 30.95 19.75
N GLU A 182 3.76 30.51 20.56
CA GLU A 182 3.53 30.19 21.97
C GLU A 182 3.03 31.42 22.70
N THR A 183 1.92 31.29 23.42
CA THR A 183 1.76 31.99 24.72
C THR A 183 0.79 31.20 25.57
N GLY A 184 1.22 30.93 26.76
CA GLY A 184 0.53 30.12 27.76
C GLY A 184 -0.72 30.77 28.34
N GLY A 185 -1.55 29.92 28.93
CA GLY A 185 -2.71 30.26 29.71
C GLY A 185 -3.34 29.01 30.31
N THR A 186 -3.14 28.86 31.61
CA THR A 186 -3.65 27.84 32.50
C THR A 186 -5.18 27.89 32.62
N ASP A 187 -5.74 26.73 32.90
CA ASP A 187 -6.87 26.36 33.76
C ASP A 187 -8.13 25.79 33.15
N GLY A 188 -8.37 24.57 33.53
CA GLY A 188 -9.61 24.10 34.14
C GLY A 188 -10.71 23.54 33.22
N ALA A 189 -10.90 22.23 33.35
CA ALA A 189 -12.15 21.49 33.22
C ALA A 189 -12.73 21.29 31.83
N ASP A 190 -12.75 20.15 31.36
CA ASP A 190 -13.82 19.21 31.12
C ASP A 190 -13.36 18.05 30.23
N ARG A 191 -13.60 16.84 30.68
CA ARG A 191 -13.06 15.61 30.07
C ARG A 191 -13.89 15.09 28.87
N THR A 192 -14.82 15.84 28.37
CA THR A 192 -15.73 15.43 27.27
C THR A 192 -15.34 15.93 25.89
N ASP A 193 -14.34 16.84 25.78
CA ASP A 193 -14.00 17.50 24.51
C ASP A 193 -12.75 16.93 23.79
N LYS A 194 -12.19 15.80 24.29
CA LYS A 194 -10.94 15.23 23.74
C LYS A 194 -11.11 14.30 22.54
N LEU A 195 -12.34 14.10 22.02
CA LEU A 195 -12.56 13.24 20.85
C LEU A 195 -12.65 13.99 19.51
N ALA A 196 -12.72 15.32 19.55
CA ALA A 196 -12.88 16.14 18.34
C ALA A 196 -11.57 16.49 17.62
N ASP A 197 -10.41 16.23 18.25
CA ASP A 197 -9.10 16.68 17.74
C ASP A 197 -8.16 15.53 17.33
N ALA A 198 -8.70 14.32 17.12
CA ALA A 198 -7.91 13.23 16.59
C ALA A 198 -7.66 13.42 15.09
N PRO A 199 -6.41 13.38 14.61
CA PRO A 199 -6.13 13.51 13.18
C PRO A 199 -6.88 12.42 12.42
N THR A 200 -7.69 12.82 11.44
CA THR A 200 -8.42 11.88 10.61
C THR A 200 -7.47 11.05 9.78
N VAL A 201 -7.43 9.75 10.02
CA VAL A 201 -6.56 8.81 9.32
C VAL A 201 -7.29 8.25 8.11
N SER A 202 -6.78 8.53 6.92
CA SER A 202 -7.28 8.00 5.65
C SER A 202 -6.44 6.84 5.11
N THR A 203 -5.27 6.59 5.70
CA THR A 203 -4.27 5.64 5.18
C THR A 203 -3.67 4.83 6.32
N LEU A 204 -3.55 3.53 6.12
CA LEU A 204 -2.85 2.59 6.99
C LEU A 204 -1.59 2.11 6.27
N GLU A 205 -0.42 2.29 6.86
CA GLU A 205 0.87 1.86 6.31
C GLU A 205 1.41 0.68 7.11
N CYS A 206 1.25 -0.53 6.57
CA CYS A 206 1.77 -1.72 7.22
C CYS A 206 3.23 -1.97 6.83
N SER A 207 4.11 -1.97 7.82
CA SER A 207 5.53 -2.26 7.67
C SER A 207 5.79 -3.77 7.64
N VAL A 208 6.75 -4.19 6.78
CA VAL A 208 7.21 -5.58 6.75
C VAL A 208 8.43 -5.71 7.65
N PRO A 209 8.41 -6.58 8.68
CA PRO A 209 9.58 -6.81 9.51
C PRO A 209 10.72 -7.42 8.69
N VAL A 210 11.91 -6.82 8.74
CA VAL A 210 13.10 -7.30 8.04
C VAL A 210 14.11 -7.80 9.06
N GLU A 211 14.26 -9.12 9.16
CA GLU A 211 15.24 -9.76 10.01
C GLU A 211 16.58 -9.96 9.25
N GLY A 212 17.50 -9.07 9.52
CA GLY A 212 18.79 -9.07 8.86
C GLY A 212 18.77 -8.36 7.51
N VAL A 213 19.94 -8.11 6.98
CA VAL A 213 20.14 -7.50 5.66
C VAL A 213 21.12 -8.36 4.89
N PRO A 214 20.85 -8.67 3.62
CA PRO A 214 21.78 -9.46 2.82
C PRO A 214 23.12 -8.75 2.76
N SER A 215 24.18 -9.51 2.78
CA SER A 215 25.53 -9.01 2.52
C SER A 215 25.98 -9.46 1.13
N PRO A 216 25.55 -8.76 0.06
CA PRO A 216 25.83 -9.13 -1.32
C PRO A 216 27.35 -9.20 -1.63
N ARG A 217 28.19 -8.57 -0.81
CA ARG A 217 29.66 -8.68 -0.92
C ARG A 217 30.20 -10.09 -0.66
N GLU A 218 29.47 -10.95 0.03
CA GLU A 218 29.84 -12.35 0.21
C GLU A 218 29.81 -13.11 -1.12
N THR A 219 28.91 -12.70 -2.04
CA THR A 219 28.81 -13.25 -3.40
C THR A 219 30.08 -13.00 -4.21
N LEU A 220 30.66 -11.79 -4.09
CA LEU A 220 31.93 -11.45 -4.77
C LEU A 220 33.12 -12.30 -4.28
N ARG A 221 33.11 -12.64 -2.99
CA ARG A 221 34.14 -13.53 -2.41
C ARG A 221 33.96 -14.97 -2.88
N ALA A 222 32.73 -15.44 -2.99
CA ALA A 222 32.42 -16.79 -3.47
C ALA A 222 32.81 -17.00 -4.95
N THR A 223 32.75 -15.93 -5.76
CA THR A 223 33.16 -15.95 -7.19
C THR A 223 34.66 -15.70 -7.40
N GLY A 224 35.49 -15.66 -6.32
CA GLY A 224 36.95 -15.50 -6.41
C GLY A 224 37.39 -14.07 -6.82
N ARG A 225 36.49 -13.10 -6.90
CA ARG A 225 36.81 -11.69 -7.17
C ARG A 225 37.10 -10.95 -5.87
N THR A 226 38.37 -10.71 -5.60
CA THR A 226 38.83 -9.93 -4.45
C THR A 226 38.64 -8.43 -4.78
N PRO A 227 37.96 -7.63 -3.94
CA PRO A 227 37.96 -6.16 -4.13
C PRO A 227 39.38 -5.64 -4.03
N VAL A 228 39.85 -4.91 -5.04
CA VAL A 228 41.17 -4.28 -5.01
C VAL A 228 41.14 -3.16 -3.95
N ASP A 229 41.99 -3.29 -2.95
CA ASP A 229 42.14 -2.34 -1.84
C ASP A 229 42.95 -1.13 -2.33
N THR A 230 42.31 -0.23 -3.04
CA THR A 230 42.87 1.05 -3.51
C THR A 230 42.70 2.13 -2.46
N GLY A 231 43.80 2.76 -2.03
CA GLY A 231 43.77 3.92 -1.12
C GLY A 231 42.94 5.08 -1.70
N GLY A 232 42.20 5.79 -0.86
CA GLY A 232 41.30 6.88 -1.25
C GLY A 232 41.22 8.02 -0.23
N SER A 233 40.32 8.94 -0.44
CA SER A 233 40.10 10.13 0.41
C SER A 233 39.09 9.86 1.52
N GLY A 234 39.48 9.09 2.55
CA GLY A 234 38.65 8.84 3.75
C GLY A 234 39.26 9.44 5.00
N VAL A 235 38.59 9.23 6.17
CA VAL A 235 39.05 9.72 7.47
C VAL A 235 39.79 8.62 8.26
N ALA A 236 39.57 7.34 7.95
CA ALA A 236 40.21 6.22 8.65
C ALA A 236 41.60 5.95 8.08
N PHE A 237 42.61 5.94 8.95
CA PHE A 237 43.99 5.58 8.60
C PHE A 237 44.05 4.21 7.93
N HIS A 238 44.76 4.12 6.80
CA HIS A 238 45.02 2.85 6.08
C HIS A 238 46.45 2.40 6.26
N ARG A 239 47.39 3.18 5.75
CA ARG A 239 48.82 2.92 5.84
C ARG A 239 49.65 4.18 5.58
N THR A 240 50.92 4.12 5.89
CA THR A 240 51.90 5.12 5.43
C THR A 240 52.74 4.54 4.30
N ARG A 241 53.05 5.32 3.29
CA ARG A 241 53.98 5.01 2.23
C ARG A 241 55.02 6.13 2.03
N GLU A 242 56.06 5.88 1.32
CA GLU A 242 57.01 6.93 0.93
C GLU A 242 56.30 8.00 0.07
N TYR A 243 56.66 9.26 0.31
CA TYR A 243 56.17 10.40 -0.46
C TYR A 243 56.55 10.28 -1.93
N ARG A 244 55.63 10.64 -2.81
CA ARG A 244 55.87 10.76 -4.25
C ARG A 244 55.56 12.19 -4.69
N PRO A 245 56.38 12.76 -5.63
CA PRO A 245 56.10 14.07 -6.19
C PRO A 245 54.66 14.15 -6.75
N GLY A 246 53.88 15.11 -6.26
CA GLY A 246 52.45 15.24 -6.58
C GLY A 246 51.48 14.78 -5.48
N ASP A 247 51.97 14.18 -4.40
CA ASP A 247 51.11 13.89 -3.24
C ASP A 247 50.68 15.20 -2.56
N PRO A 248 49.39 15.27 -2.10
CA PRO A 248 48.87 16.44 -1.41
C PRO A 248 49.62 16.69 -0.10
N ALA A 249 49.99 17.96 0.15
CA ALA A 249 50.78 18.35 1.31
C ALA A 249 50.06 18.15 2.66
N ASP A 250 48.73 18.14 2.67
CA ASP A 250 47.90 17.85 3.83
C ASP A 250 47.94 16.37 4.26
N ARG A 251 48.46 15.47 3.42
CA ARG A 251 48.62 14.04 3.68
C ARG A 251 50.04 13.66 4.10
N ILE A 252 50.93 14.59 4.20
CA ILE A 252 52.31 14.33 4.63
C ILE A 252 52.34 14.20 6.16
N ASP A 253 52.97 13.13 6.66
CA ASP A 253 53.23 12.92 8.09
C ASP A 253 54.38 13.83 8.56
N TRP A 254 54.07 15.10 8.83
CA TRP A 254 55.06 16.09 9.30
C TRP A 254 55.69 15.71 10.64
N ARG A 255 54.98 14.94 11.51
CA ARG A 255 55.51 14.47 12.79
C ARG A 255 56.61 13.43 12.59
N ARG A 256 56.42 12.55 11.64
CA ARG A 256 57.43 11.54 11.28
C ARG A 256 58.62 12.22 10.58
N TYR A 257 58.37 13.09 9.68
CA TYR A 257 59.39 13.87 9.02
C TYR A 257 60.32 14.63 9.98
N ALA A 258 59.74 15.31 11.00
CA ALA A 258 60.47 16.04 12.03
C ALA A 258 61.38 15.12 12.89
N ARG A 259 61.05 13.82 13.02
CA ARG A 259 61.83 12.85 13.83
C ARG A 259 62.85 12.06 13.02
N THR A 260 62.53 11.76 11.78
CA THR A 260 63.33 10.81 10.99
C THR A 260 63.92 11.37 9.71
N GLY A 261 63.53 12.60 9.31
CA GLY A 261 63.91 13.25 8.04
C GLY A 261 63.33 12.56 6.79
N ALA A 262 62.53 11.52 6.93
CA ALA A 262 61.91 10.80 5.82
C ALA A 262 60.50 11.32 5.55
N LEU A 263 60.22 11.75 4.31
CA LEU A 263 58.88 12.16 3.89
C LEU A 263 58.01 10.93 3.65
N THR A 264 56.90 10.88 4.35
CA THR A 264 55.90 9.79 4.22
C THR A 264 54.53 10.37 4.04
N THR A 265 53.71 9.75 3.19
CA THR A 265 52.34 10.13 2.91
C THR A 265 51.41 9.17 3.64
N VAL A 266 50.42 9.72 4.37
CA VAL A 266 49.36 8.95 5.02
C VAL A 266 48.28 8.65 3.98
N GLU A 267 48.02 7.38 3.76
CA GLU A 267 46.89 6.92 2.97
C GLU A 267 45.72 6.61 3.91
N PHE A 268 44.57 7.16 3.61
CA PHE A 268 43.33 6.87 4.34
C PHE A 268 42.53 5.81 3.59
N ARG A 269 41.76 5.01 4.30
CA ARG A 269 40.74 4.17 3.69
C ARG A 269 39.68 5.06 3.08
N PRO A 270 39.29 4.82 1.81
CA PRO A 270 38.15 5.52 1.27
C PRO A 270 36.93 5.25 2.15
N ASP A 271 36.30 6.30 2.63
CA ASP A 271 35.00 6.20 3.31
C ASP A 271 33.94 5.89 2.24
N ARG A 272 33.94 4.65 1.78
CA ARG A 272 32.95 4.17 0.81
C ARG A 272 31.71 3.82 1.60
N ARG A 273 30.84 4.80 1.75
CA ARG A 273 29.47 4.50 2.16
C ARG A 273 28.96 3.42 1.22
N ARG A 274 28.40 2.37 1.81
CA ARG A 274 27.76 1.28 1.06
C ARG A 274 26.71 1.88 0.13
N SER A 275 26.73 1.51 -1.13
CA SER A 275 25.71 1.92 -2.11
C SER A 275 24.92 0.68 -2.52
N VAL A 276 23.61 0.73 -2.41
CA VAL A 276 22.70 -0.38 -2.70
C VAL A 276 21.64 0.12 -3.67
N VAL A 277 21.32 -0.69 -4.67
CA VAL A 277 20.19 -0.44 -5.58
C VAL A 277 19.18 -1.56 -5.38
N VAL A 278 17.96 -1.20 -5.00
CA VAL A 278 16.84 -2.15 -4.88
C VAL A 278 16.04 -2.10 -6.17
N CYS A 279 15.98 -3.23 -6.88
CA CYS A 279 15.25 -3.39 -8.12
C CYS A 279 13.95 -4.16 -7.86
N LEU A 280 12.80 -3.51 -8.02
CA LEU A 280 11.48 -4.13 -7.90
C LEU A 280 10.98 -4.56 -9.28
N ASP A 281 10.66 -5.82 -9.43
CA ASP A 281 10.00 -6.38 -10.61
C ASP A 281 8.50 -6.08 -10.56
N ALA A 282 8.09 -5.03 -11.26
CA ALA A 282 6.71 -4.56 -11.37
C ALA A 282 6.10 -4.84 -12.75
N ARG A 283 6.61 -5.85 -13.46
CA ARG A 283 6.07 -6.28 -14.75
C ARG A 283 4.67 -6.89 -14.58
N PRO A 284 3.79 -6.82 -15.61
CA PRO A 284 2.45 -7.42 -15.55
C PRO A 284 2.45 -8.91 -15.18
N GLN A 285 3.47 -9.67 -15.61
CA GLN A 285 3.63 -11.09 -15.31
C GLN A 285 3.88 -11.35 -13.82
N SER A 286 4.42 -10.34 -13.10
CA SER A 286 4.69 -10.41 -11.66
C SER A 286 3.49 -10.04 -10.80
N VAL A 287 2.40 -9.49 -11.39
CA VAL A 287 1.16 -9.17 -10.69
C VAL A 287 0.36 -10.45 -10.47
N ARG A 288 0.77 -11.27 -9.50
CA ARG A 288 0.11 -12.54 -9.11
C ARG A 288 -0.19 -12.53 -7.63
N ARG A 289 -1.29 -13.19 -7.24
CA ARG A 289 -1.77 -13.35 -5.86
C ARG A 289 -1.76 -14.81 -5.48
N ALA A 290 -1.49 -15.10 -4.21
CA ALA A 290 -1.54 -16.46 -3.67
C ALA A 290 -2.98 -16.90 -3.36
N GLY A 291 -3.92 -15.95 -3.22
CA GLY A 291 -5.34 -16.23 -2.93
C GLY A 291 -6.20 -14.97 -3.04
N ASP A 292 -7.53 -15.18 -2.97
CA ASP A 292 -8.48 -14.07 -2.94
C ASP A 292 -8.29 -13.26 -1.65
N GLY A 293 -8.14 -11.94 -1.80
CA GLY A 293 -7.91 -11.03 -0.67
C GLY A 293 -6.45 -10.83 -0.28
N GLU A 294 -5.51 -11.66 -0.75
CA GLU A 294 -4.09 -11.47 -0.50
C GLU A 294 -3.48 -10.38 -1.41
N ALA A 295 -2.40 -9.76 -0.93
CA ALA A 295 -1.64 -8.80 -1.72
C ALA A 295 -0.97 -9.51 -2.91
N ASP A 296 -0.95 -8.86 -4.07
CA ASP A 296 -0.18 -9.35 -5.21
C ASP A 296 1.34 -9.24 -4.94
N ALA A 297 2.14 -10.02 -5.69
CA ALA A 297 3.59 -10.08 -5.48
C ALA A 297 4.30 -8.75 -5.68
N VAL A 298 3.77 -7.84 -6.52
CA VAL A 298 4.36 -6.51 -6.73
C VAL A 298 4.08 -5.62 -5.53
N THR A 299 2.84 -5.62 -5.01
CA THR A 299 2.46 -4.86 -3.80
C THR A 299 3.22 -5.37 -2.57
N ALA A 300 3.22 -6.69 -2.33
CA ALA A 300 3.93 -7.29 -1.20
C ALA A 300 5.46 -7.10 -1.33
N GLY A 301 5.99 -7.33 -2.55
CA GLY A 301 7.41 -7.11 -2.85
C GLY A 301 7.83 -5.66 -2.71
N GLY A 302 6.97 -4.71 -3.09
CA GLY A 302 7.19 -3.27 -2.92
C GLY A 302 7.27 -2.85 -1.46
N ALA A 303 6.37 -3.35 -0.61
CA ALA A 303 6.42 -3.11 0.83
C ALA A 303 7.70 -3.68 1.46
N ALA A 304 8.09 -4.92 1.10
CA ALA A 304 9.34 -5.52 1.56
C ALA A 304 10.57 -4.77 1.05
N ALA A 305 10.56 -4.32 -0.21
CA ALA A 305 11.61 -3.50 -0.79
C ALA A 305 11.76 -2.15 -0.08
N ALA A 306 10.65 -1.50 0.28
CA ALA A 306 10.64 -0.24 1.04
C ALA A 306 11.21 -0.44 2.45
N ALA A 307 10.84 -1.51 3.14
CA ALA A 307 11.37 -1.87 4.44
C ALA A 307 12.88 -2.15 4.38
N LEU A 308 13.35 -2.88 3.34
CA LEU A 308 14.76 -3.11 3.08
C LEU A 308 15.51 -1.81 2.81
N ALA A 309 14.97 -0.95 1.93
CA ALA A 309 15.57 0.34 1.58
C ALA A 309 15.73 1.22 2.83
N THR A 310 14.69 1.30 3.67
CA THR A 310 14.71 2.02 4.94
C THR A 310 15.78 1.45 5.87
N THR A 311 15.84 0.13 6.03
CA THR A 311 16.85 -0.55 6.86
C THR A 311 18.28 -0.26 6.38
N PHE A 312 18.52 -0.19 5.07
CA PHE A 312 19.82 0.19 4.52
C PHE A 312 20.16 1.65 4.79
N LEU A 313 19.19 2.57 4.62
CA LEU A 313 19.34 4.00 4.92
C LEU A 313 19.68 4.23 6.40
N ASP A 314 18.99 3.55 7.32
CA ASP A 314 19.23 3.62 8.77
C ASP A 314 20.63 3.13 9.16
N ARG A 315 21.19 2.22 8.37
CA ARG A 315 22.58 1.75 8.52
C ARG A 315 23.61 2.64 7.82
N GLY A 316 23.20 3.80 7.33
CA GLY A 316 24.08 4.78 6.69
C GLY A 316 24.49 4.45 5.25
N ALA A 317 23.80 3.51 4.58
CA ALA A 317 24.01 3.24 3.18
C ALA A 317 23.33 4.30 2.30
N ARG A 318 23.85 4.50 1.08
CA ARG A 318 23.14 5.23 0.02
C ARG A 318 22.28 4.24 -0.74
N VAL A 319 20.99 4.51 -0.85
CA VAL A 319 20.03 3.60 -1.48
C VAL A 319 19.49 4.22 -2.76
N GLY A 320 19.61 3.49 -3.86
CA GLY A 320 18.88 3.76 -5.11
C GLY A 320 17.75 2.76 -5.28
N VAL A 321 16.78 3.08 -6.10
CA VAL A 321 15.65 2.20 -6.39
C VAL A 321 15.36 2.21 -7.88
N ALA A 322 15.10 1.04 -8.44
CA ALA A 322 14.59 0.88 -9.79
C ALA A 322 13.28 0.09 -9.76
N ARG A 323 12.25 0.61 -10.40
CA ARG A 323 11.01 -0.10 -10.69
C ARG A 323 11.05 -0.57 -12.12
N LEU A 324 11.12 -1.89 -12.33
CA LEU A 324 11.20 -2.53 -13.64
C LEU A 324 9.80 -2.90 -14.11
N GLY A 325 9.38 -2.38 -15.24
CA GLY A 325 8.04 -2.61 -15.75
C GLY A 325 7.65 -1.65 -16.86
N PRO A 326 6.38 -1.57 -17.25
CA PRO A 326 5.89 -0.65 -18.28
C PRO A 326 6.24 0.81 -18.01
N ARG A 327 6.18 1.22 -16.73
CA ARG A 327 6.77 2.47 -16.24
C ARG A 327 8.08 2.18 -15.57
N PHE A 328 9.16 2.30 -16.34
CA PHE A 328 10.50 2.23 -15.79
C PHE A 328 10.84 3.52 -15.07
N GLU A 329 11.14 3.41 -13.79
CA GLU A 329 11.61 4.54 -13.00
C GLU A 329 12.87 4.17 -12.23
N LEU A 330 13.85 5.08 -12.23
CA LEU A 330 15.13 4.92 -11.54
C LEU A 330 15.43 6.14 -10.68
N VAL A 331 15.54 5.91 -9.38
CA VAL A 331 16.05 6.87 -8.41
C VAL A 331 17.49 6.52 -8.08
N ALA A 332 18.42 7.43 -8.40
CA ALA A 332 19.84 7.23 -8.15
C ALA A 332 20.14 7.07 -6.63
N PRO A 333 21.21 6.33 -6.26
CA PRO A 333 21.59 6.16 -4.86
C PRO A 333 21.81 7.48 -4.13
N GLY A 334 21.06 7.71 -3.07
CA GLY A 334 21.07 8.88 -2.21
C GLY A 334 20.83 8.52 -0.74
N ASP A 335 20.76 9.57 0.09
CA ASP A 335 20.45 9.49 1.52
C ASP A 335 19.62 10.70 1.95
N GLY A 336 19.22 10.74 3.23
CA GLY A 336 18.44 11.83 3.81
C GLY A 336 16.91 11.60 3.77
N ARG A 337 16.18 12.46 4.50
CA ARG A 337 14.73 12.30 4.72
C ARG A 337 13.91 12.37 3.42
N HIS A 338 14.10 13.41 2.64
CA HIS A 338 13.38 13.60 1.38
C HIS A 338 13.66 12.47 0.37
N HIS A 339 14.91 11.97 0.36
CA HIS A 339 15.28 10.83 -0.48
C HIS A 339 14.56 9.55 -0.03
N ARG A 340 14.45 9.31 1.29
CA ARG A 340 13.68 8.19 1.87
C ARG A 340 12.22 8.24 1.42
N GLU A 341 11.58 9.39 1.55
CA GLU A 341 10.18 9.58 1.14
C GLU A 341 9.98 9.23 -0.36
N ARG A 342 10.87 9.70 -1.24
CA ARG A 342 10.81 9.38 -2.67
C ARG A 342 11.00 7.89 -2.96
N VAL A 343 11.97 7.26 -2.31
CA VAL A 343 12.27 5.84 -2.47
C VAL A 343 11.08 5.00 -2.01
N THR A 344 10.51 5.30 -0.85
CA THR A 344 9.34 4.60 -0.32
C THR A 344 8.14 4.77 -1.23
N ALA A 345 7.83 6.00 -1.65
CA ALA A 345 6.70 6.29 -2.54
C ALA A 345 6.78 5.51 -3.87
N LEU A 346 7.99 5.42 -4.47
CA LEU A 346 8.18 4.67 -5.72
C LEU A 346 7.97 3.16 -5.54
N LEU A 347 8.44 2.61 -4.42
CA LEU A 347 8.33 1.17 -4.15
C LEU A 347 6.93 0.74 -3.76
N THR A 348 6.16 1.60 -3.08
CA THR A 348 4.79 1.30 -2.64
C THR A 348 3.72 1.75 -3.63
N ALA A 349 4.12 2.36 -4.76
CA ALA A 349 3.19 2.73 -5.82
C ALA A 349 2.42 1.49 -6.34
N PRO A 350 1.10 1.57 -6.52
CA PRO A 350 0.31 0.43 -7.00
C PRO A 350 0.74 0.01 -8.41
N PRO A 351 0.60 -1.29 -8.76
CA PRO A 351 0.78 -1.74 -10.14
C PRO A 351 -0.31 -1.13 -11.04
N GLU A 352 0.03 -0.72 -12.25
CA GLU A 352 -0.86 0.03 -13.15
C GLU A 352 -2.07 -0.75 -13.65
N ASP A 353 -2.01 -2.06 -13.71
CA ASP A 353 -3.10 -2.93 -14.17
C ASP A 353 -4.21 -3.19 -13.13
N SER A 354 -4.17 -2.52 -11.97
CA SER A 354 -5.24 -2.63 -10.96
C SER A 354 -6.53 -1.90 -11.35
N THR A 355 -6.58 -1.23 -12.50
CA THR A 355 -7.76 -0.50 -13.01
C THR A 355 -8.55 -1.27 -14.09
N VAL A 356 -8.26 -2.56 -14.32
CA VAL A 356 -9.25 -3.41 -14.99
C VAL A 356 -10.35 -3.70 -13.96
N ALA A 357 -11.30 -2.77 -13.87
CA ALA A 357 -12.58 -3.02 -13.25
C ALA A 357 -13.12 -4.32 -13.86
N PHE A 358 -13.33 -5.33 -13.05
CA PHE A 358 -14.23 -6.41 -13.38
C PHE A 358 -15.63 -5.79 -13.44
N ASP A 359 -15.99 -5.21 -14.59
CA ASP A 359 -17.36 -5.01 -14.96
C ASP A 359 -17.98 -6.39 -15.16
N GLY A 360 -18.37 -6.98 -14.05
CA GLY A 360 -19.16 -8.20 -14.00
C GLY A 360 -20.61 -7.93 -14.31
N GLU A 361 -20.91 -7.51 -15.53
CA GLU A 361 -22.27 -7.61 -16.11
C GLU A 361 -22.19 -7.44 -17.62
N ASN A 362 -22.02 -8.54 -18.30
CA ASN A 362 -22.55 -8.89 -19.62
C ASN A 362 -21.72 -9.99 -20.30
N ALA A 363 -21.70 -11.19 -19.71
CA ALA A 363 -21.34 -12.41 -20.45
C ALA A 363 -22.63 -13.02 -21.03
N GLY A 364 -23.18 -12.34 -22.02
CA GLY A 364 -24.26 -12.84 -22.85
C GLY A 364 -23.86 -12.71 -24.34
N THR A 365 -23.48 -13.86 -24.90
CA THR A 365 -23.60 -14.17 -26.35
C THR A 365 -22.74 -13.36 -27.32
N ARG A 366 -21.59 -13.94 -27.71
CA ARG A 366 -21.21 -14.12 -29.12
C ARG A 366 -20.04 -15.10 -29.26
N ALA A 367 -20.38 -16.36 -29.41
CA ALA A 367 -19.49 -17.34 -30.01
C ALA A 367 -19.41 -16.99 -31.54
N THR A 368 -18.25 -16.53 -31.99
CA THR A 368 -17.86 -16.61 -33.37
C THR A 368 -16.56 -17.38 -33.46
N THR A 369 -16.69 -18.60 -33.94
CA THR A 369 -15.63 -19.44 -34.46
C THR A 369 -14.71 -18.66 -35.40
N ALA A 370 -13.43 -18.55 -35.01
CA ALA A 370 -12.35 -18.26 -35.94
C ALA A 370 -11.21 -19.25 -35.67
N THR A 371 -11.13 -20.21 -36.53
CA THR A 371 -10.04 -21.17 -36.72
C THR A 371 -8.75 -20.46 -37.11
N GLY A 372 -7.65 -20.81 -36.46
CA GLY A 372 -6.33 -20.83 -37.07
C GLY A 372 -5.45 -19.60 -36.81
N GLY A 373 -4.33 -19.83 -36.16
CA GLY A 373 -3.18 -18.93 -36.23
C GLY A 373 -2.35 -18.92 -34.96
N VAL A 374 -1.45 -19.87 -34.82
CA VAL A 374 -0.33 -19.84 -33.86
C VAL A 374 0.50 -18.59 -34.16
N SER A 375 0.35 -17.56 -33.31
CA SER A 375 1.20 -16.35 -33.30
C SER A 375 1.39 -15.85 -31.90
N GLY A 376 1.78 -16.74 -30.95
CA GLY A 376 2.07 -16.40 -29.57
C GLY A 376 3.56 -16.10 -29.29
N SER A 377 4.46 -16.24 -30.29
CA SER A 377 5.91 -16.19 -30.02
C SER A 377 6.59 -14.86 -30.28
N ALA A 378 5.98 -13.94 -31.03
CA ALA A 378 6.65 -12.67 -31.40
C ALA A 378 6.37 -11.51 -30.44
N ALA A 379 5.24 -11.51 -29.76
CA ALA A 379 4.90 -10.43 -28.78
C ALA A 379 5.64 -10.62 -27.44
N SER A 380 5.94 -11.87 -27.05
CA SER A 380 6.65 -12.17 -25.80
C SER A 380 8.15 -11.88 -25.86
N SER A 381 8.77 -11.98 -27.05
CA SER A 381 10.20 -11.70 -27.22
C SER A 381 10.53 -10.21 -27.25
N GLY A 382 9.61 -9.34 -27.71
CA GLY A 382 9.78 -7.89 -27.71
C GLY A 382 9.80 -7.31 -26.29
N SER A 383 8.86 -7.72 -25.46
CA SER A 383 8.77 -7.26 -24.07
C SER A 383 9.92 -7.78 -23.20
N ALA A 384 10.38 -9.02 -23.38
CA ALA A 384 11.51 -9.57 -22.65
C ALA A 384 12.81 -8.78 -22.91
N ASN A 385 13.04 -8.38 -24.16
CA ASN A 385 14.21 -7.56 -24.53
C ASN A 385 14.12 -6.13 -23.95
N GLU A 386 12.93 -5.55 -23.91
CA GLU A 386 12.71 -4.23 -23.35
C GLU A 386 13.03 -4.20 -21.85
N PHE A 387 12.52 -5.16 -21.08
CA PHE A 387 12.81 -5.23 -19.64
C PHE A 387 14.28 -5.59 -19.36
N ALA A 388 14.92 -6.38 -20.21
CA ALA A 388 16.35 -6.63 -20.11
C ALA A 388 17.17 -5.36 -20.31
N ALA A 389 16.77 -4.47 -21.21
CA ALA A 389 17.40 -3.18 -21.42
C ALA A 389 17.26 -2.26 -20.19
N GLN A 390 16.12 -2.31 -19.48
CA GLN A 390 15.94 -1.57 -18.22
C GLN A 390 16.94 -2.01 -17.15
N VAL A 391 17.21 -3.31 -17.01
CA VAL A 391 18.23 -3.82 -16.10
C VAL A 391 19.62 -3.29 -16.49
N ASP A 392 19.94 -3.31 -17.78
CA ASP A 392 21.21 -2.80 -18.29
C ASP A 392 21.35 -1.29 -18.00
N GLU A 393 20.29 -0.50 -18.20
CA GLU A 393 20.24 0.92 -17.87
C GLU A 393 20.49 1.18 -16.37
N VAL A 394 19.88 0.40 -15.48
CA VAL A 394 20.13 0.49 -14.03
C VAL A 394 21.60 0.27 -13.74
N LEU A 395 22.21 -0.76 -14.35
CA LEU A 395 23.61 -1.14 -14.13
C LEU A 395 24.58 -0.08 -14.71
N GLU A 396 24.25 0.58 -15.80
CA GLU A 396 25.04 1.64 -16.41
C GLU A 396 24.95 2.95 -15.63
N ARG A 397 23.75 3.33 -15.18
CA ARG A 397 23.51 4.59 -14.45
C ARG A 397 23.89 4.54 -12.97
N THR A 398 24.29 3.38 -12.46
CA THR A 398 24.73 3.21 -11.07
C THR A 398 26.20 2.85 -10.97
N SER A 399 26.85 3.28 -9.86
CA SER A 399 28.27 3.01 -9.63
C SER A 399 28.63 1.52 -9.74
N GLY A 400 29.73 1.15 -10.37
CA GLY A 400 30.22 -0.25 -10.45
C GLY A 400 30.43 -0.95 -9.11
N ALA A 401 30.55 -0.18 -8.02
CA ALA A 401 30.66 -0.71 -6.66
C ALA A 401 29.31 -0.84 -5.94
N ALA A 402 28.19 -0.44 -6.55
CA ALA A 402 26.89 -0.56 -5.96
C ALA A 402 26.44 -2.04 -5.93
N GLU A 403 25.87 -2.45 -4.82
CA GLU A 403 25.24 -3.75 -4.64
C GLU A 403 23.81 -3.71 -5.18
N VAL A 404 23.34 -4.81 -5.74
CA VAL A 404 21.99 -4.90 -6.32
C VAL A 404 21.17 -5.92 -5.54
N VAL A 405 20.00 -5.49 -5.08
CA VAL A 405 19.00 -6.37 -4.45
C VAL A 405 17.78 -6.41 -5.36
N THR A 406 17.52 -7.56 -5.97
CA THR A 406 16.36 -7.74 -6.86
C THR A 406 15.20 -8.34 -6.08
N VAL A 407 14.04 -7.67 -6.14
CA VAL A 407 12.79 -8.17 -5.55
C VAL A 407 11.89 -8.62 -6.69
N THR A 408 11.67 -9.94 -6.80
CA THR A 408 10.94 -10.57 -7.91
C THR A 408 10.31 -11.87 -7.45
N PRO A 409 9.07 -12.21 -7.87
CA PRO A 409 8.43 -13.47 -7.48
C PRO A 409 9.05 -14.71 -8.13
N LEU A 410 10.01 -14.54 -9.07
CA LEU A 410 10.69 -15.63 -9.78
C LEU A 410 9.72 -16.58 -10.51
N LEU A 411 8.62 -16.05 -11.05
CA LEU A 411 7.63 -16.84 -11.80
C LEU A 411 8.09 -17.18 -13.22
N ASP A 412 9.06 -16.43 -13.74
CA ASP A 412 9.70 -16.63 -15.05
C ASP A 412 11.23 -16.51 -14.97
N GLU A 413 11.91 -16.66 -16.11
CA GLU A 413 13.39 -16.60 -16.16
C GLU A 413 13.95 -15.19 -16.03
N PHE A 414 13.14 -14.14 -16.19
CA PHE A 414 13.61 -12.75 -16.17
C PHE A 414 14.32 -12.41 -14.85
N GLY A 415 13.73 -12.80 -13.71
CA GLY A 415 14.33 -12.53 -12.39
C GLY A 415 15.72 -13.17 -12.25
N VAL A 416 15.88 -14.38 -12.76
CA VAL A 416 17.17 -15.09 -12.78
C VAL A 416 18.16 -14.37 -13.68
N ASP A 417 17.72 -13.97 -14.88
CA ASP A 417 18.58 -13.29 -15.85
C ASP A 417 18.99 -11.89 -15.37
N ALA A 418 18.11 -11.16 -14.71
CA ALA A 418 18.42 -9.86 -14.11
C ALA A 418 19.53 -9.97 -13.06
N VAL A 419 19.42 -10.94 -12.16
CA VAL A 419 20.44 -11.22 -11.13
C VAL A 419 21.75 -11.67 -11.77
N ARG A 420 21.70 -12.57 -12.79
CA ARG A 420 22.87 -13.05 -13.52
C ARG A 420 23.62 -11.92 -14.21
N ARG A 421 22.92 -11.03 -14.95
CA ARG A 421 23.50 -9.85 -15.61
C ARG A 421 24.21 -8.92 -14.63
N ALA A 422 23.62 -8.69 -13.46
CA ALA A 422 24.26 -7.89 -12.42
C ALA A 422 25.53 -8.58 -11.84
N ALA A 423 25.47 -9.89 -11.60
CA ALA A 423 26.60 -10.66 -11.14
C ALA A 423 27.76 -10.71 -12.16
N GLU A 424 27.46 -10.90 -13.46
CA GLU A 424 28.43 -10.89 -14.56
C GLU A 424 29.17 -9.55 -14.68
N ARG A 425 28.49 -8.43 -14.38
CA ARG A 425 29.13 -7.11 -14.29
C ARG A 425 29.91 -6.87 -13.00
N GLY A 426 30.09 -7.92 -12.17
CA GLY A 426 30.87 -7.85 -10.93
C GLY A 426 30.19 -7.12 -9.79
N ARG A 427 28.85 -7.02 -9.82
CA ARG A 427 28.08 -6.49 -8.71
C ARG A 427 27.93 -7.52 -7.59
N GLY A 428 27.90 -7.06 -6.35
CA GLY A 428 27.35 -7.88 -5.27
C GLY A 428 25.85 -7.96 -5.45
N VAL A 429 25.27 -9.17 -5.50
CA VAL A 429 23.86 -9.39 -5.78
C VAL A 429 23.18 -10.17 -4.68
N ALA A 430 21.90 -9.87 -4.45
CA ALA A 430 20.98 -10.64 -3.63
C ALA A 430 19.60 -10.62 -4.27
N ALA A 431 18.76 -11.61 -3.99
CA ALA A 431 17.40 -11.67 -4.47
C ALA A 431 16.43 -11.88 -3.30
N LEU A 432 15.29 -11.20 -3.32
CA LEU A 432 14.17 -11.44 -2.44
C LEU A 432 12.99 -11.90 -3.31
N SER A 433 12.43 -13.07 -2.99
CA SER A 433 11.33 -13.63 -3.76
C SER A 433 10.09 -13.80 -2.89
N PRO A 434 9.02 -12.97 -3.11
CA PRO A 434 7.73 -13.21 -2.50
C PRO A 434 7.10 -14.48 -3.08
N ASP A 435 6.66 -15.38 -2.20
CA ASP A 435 5.96 -16.60 -2.58
C ASP A 435 4.45 -16.33 -2.71
N VAL A 436 3.97 -16.37 -3.93
CA VAL A 436 2.56 -16.19 -4.31
C VAL A 436 2.00 -17.42 -5.02
N THR A 437 2.56 -18.60 -4.76
CA THR A 437 2.20 -19.87 -5.44
C THR A 437 1.38 -20.81 -4.56
N SER A 438 0.76 -20.32 -3.48
CA SER A 438 0.08 -21.14 -2.47
C SER A 438 -1.45 -21.19 -2.59
N ASP A 439 -2.04 -20.97 -3.77
CA ASP A 439 -3.51 -20.98 -3.97
C ASP A 439 -4.14 -22.39 -3.96
N GLY A 440 -3.31 -23.45 -3.85
CA GLY A 440 -3.78 -24.85 -3.79
C GLY A 440 -4.25 -25.42 -5.14
N SER A 441 -4.13 -24.69 -6.23
CA SER A 441 -4.41 -25.20 -7.58
C SER A 441 -3.23 -26.00 -8.13
N LEU A 442 -3.50 -26.98 -9.02
CA LEU A 442 -2.43 -27.74 -9.70
C LEU A 442 -1.48 -26.83 -10.50
N GLY A 443 -1.99 -25.74 -11.07
CA GLY A 443 -1.19 -24.76 -11.78
C GLY A 443 -0.24 -24.02 -10.86
N ALA A 444 -0.67 -23.63 -9.67
CA ALA A 444 0.14 -23.00 -8.65
C ALA A 444 1.20 -23.95 -8.09
N GLU A 445 0.87 -25.23 -7.87
CA GLU A 445 1.84 -26.24 -7.46
C GLU A 445 2.97 -26.39 -8.47
N LEU A 446 2.65 -26.47 -9.77
CA LEU A 446 3.65 -26.54 -10.86
C LEU A 446 4.51 -25.29 -10.87
N THR A 447 3.91 -24.11 -10.85
CA THR A 447 4.61 -22.81 -10.78
C THR A 447 5.50 -22.74 -9.54
N GLY A 448 5.04 -23.26 -8.40
CA GLY A 448 5.81 -23.36 -7.17
C GLY A 448 7.06 -24.27 -7.30
N VAL A 449 6.95 -25.38 -8.05
CA VAL A 449 8.12 -26.24 -8.36
C VAL A 449 9.13 -25.49 -9.24
N GLU A 450 8.67 -24.85 -10.31
CA GLU A 450 9.53 -24.08 -11.20
C GLU A 450 10.22 -22.92 -10.47
N ARG A 451 9.48 -22.20 -9.63
CA ARG A 451 10.02 -21.14 -8.77
C ARG A 451 11.11 -21.67 -7.83
N ARG A 452 10.91 -22.81 -7.16
CA ARG A 452 11.93 -23.42 -6.30
C ARG A 452 13.19 -23.78 -7.09
N ASN A 453 13.06 -24.29 -8.31
CA ASN A 453 14.20 -24.59 -9.18
C ASN A 453 15.00 -23.33 -9.51
N ARG A 454 14.32 -22.19 -9.78
CA ARG A 454 14.96 -20.89 -10.05
C ARG A 454 15.68 -20.34 -8.81
N ILE A 455 15.06 -20.48 -7.64
CA ILE A 455 15.71 -20.12 -6.35
C ILE A 455 16.98 -20.95 -6.14
N GLU A 456 16.93 -22.26 -6.39
CA GLU A 456 18.09 -23.14 -6.23
C GLU A 456 19.18 -22.82 -7.26
N ALA A 457 18.81 -22.48 -8.49
CA ALA A 457 19.75 -22.02 -9.52
C ALA A 457 20.50 -20.75 -9.06
N LEU A 458 19.81 -19.77 -8.47
CA LEU A 458 20.44 -18.57 -7.92
C LEU A 458 21.35 -18.90 -6.72
N ARG A 459 20.90 -19.77 -5.83
CA ARG A 459 21.71 -20.23 -4.68
C ARG A 459 22.96 -20.97 -5.11
N SER A 460 22.89 -21.79 -6.15
CA SER A 460 24.06 -22.50 -6.70
C SER A 460 25.10 -21.55 -7.30
N MET A 461 24.68 -20.37 -7.76
CA MET A 461 25.58 -19.28 -8.18
C MET A 461 26.16 -18.49 -6.98
N GLY A 462 25.86 -18.88 -5.75
CA GLY A 462 26.29 -18.18 -4.53
C GLY A 462 25.50 -16.90 -4.22
N VAL A 463 24.34 -16.69 -4.84
CA VAL A 463 23.48 -15.53 -4.59
C VAL A 463 22.66 -15.79 -3.32
N PRO A 464 22.68 -14.88 -2.32
CA PRO A 464 21.76 -14.94 -1.20
C PRO A 464 20.32 -14.73 -1.71
N VAL A 465 19.44 -15.69 -1.43
CA VAL A 465 18.02 -15.59 -1.81
C VAL A 465 17.14 -15.67 -0.56
N GLY A 466 16.43 -14.61 -0.28
CA GLY A 466 15.35 -14.58 0.67
C GLY A 466 14.08 -15.16 0.00
N ASP A 467 13.74 -16.38 0.35
CA ASP A 467 12.46 -16.99 -0.01
C ASP A 467 11.45 -16.59 1.08
N TRP A 468 10.48 -15.77 0.71
CA TRP A 468 9.64 -15.08 1.67
C TRP A 468 8.16 -15.23 1.33
N ARG A 469 7.38 -15.70 2.29
CA ARG A 469 5.93 -15.67 2.19
C ARG A 469 5.44 -14.32 2.70
N PRO A 470 4.62 -13.57 1.92
CA PRO A 470 3.95 -12.38 2.43
C PRO A 470 3.19 -12.76 3.69
N GLY A 471 3.53 -12.08 4.79
CA GLY A 471 3.00 -12.45 6.07
C GLY A 471 4.07 -12.77 7.11
N ASP A 472 5.15 -13.33 6.69
CA ASP A 472 6.27 -13.67 7.57
C ASP A 472 7.30 -12.53 7.62
N PRO A 473 8.16 -12.46 8.64
CA PRO A 473 9.34 -11.61 8.60
C PRO A 473 10.26 -11.98 7.44
N VAL A 474 10.81 -10.98 6.74
CA VAL A 474 11.79 -11.22 5.68
C VAL A 474 13.08 -11.79 6.29
N ARG A 475 13.40 -13.03 5.94
CA ARG A 475 14.60 -13.73 6.41
C ARG A 475 15.52 -14.07 5.24
N TRP A 476 16.83 -13.91 5.45
CA TRP A 476 17.82 -14.23 4.45
C TRP A 476 18.52 -15.56 4.79
N SER A 477 18.37 -16.58 3.95
CA SER A 477 19.18 -17.79 4.07
C SER A 477 20.59 -17.50 3.55
N ARG A 478 21.62 -17.80 4.38
CA ARG A 478 23.01 -17.74 3.92
C ARG A 478 23.22 -18.83 2.87
N ALA A 479 23.79 -18.45 1.73
CA ALA A 479 24.32 -19.40 0.75
C ALA A 479 25.51 -20.10 1.37
N ASN A 480 25.34 -21.26 1.95
CA ASN A 480 26.28 -22.15 2.66
C ASN A 480 26.10 -22.18 4.18
N GLY A 481 25.05 -22.86 4.60
CA GLY A 481 25.01 -23.50 5.89
C GLY A 481 24.71 -24.97 5.64
N GLY A 482 25.73 -25.80 5.67
CA GLY A 482 25.58 -27.24 5.56
C GLY A 482 24.45 -27.72 6.45
N ALA A 483 23.57 -28.51 5.88
CA ALA A 483 22.54 -29.23 6.59
C ALA A 483 23.16 -29.89 7.82
N ARG A 484 23.02 -29.30 9.00
CA ARG A 484 23.02 -30.07 10.22
C ARG A 484 21.79 -30.96 10.15
N ARG A 485 21.99 -32.17 9.70
CA ARG A 485 21.17 -33.32 10.05
C ARG A 485 21.20 -33.39 11.57
N ASP A 486 20.28 -32.80 12.26
CA ASP A 486 19.94 -33.23 13.61
C ASP A 486 19.13 -34.50 13.43
N GLY A 487 19.91 -35.62 13.49
CA GLY A 487 19.37 -36.93 13.72
C GLY A 487 18.94 -37.03 15.21
N ARG A 488 17.73 -37.31 15.41
CA ARG A 488 17.06 -38.30 16.25
C ARG A 488 15.67 -37.86 16.61
#